data_bb5557ddcdcfdd5c5d995c7c85ccf3f2
#
_entry.id   bb5557ddcdcfdd5c5d995c7c85ccf3f2
#
_cell.length_a   1.000
_cell.length_b   1.000
_cell.length_c   1.000
_cell.angle_alpha   90.00
_cell.angle_beta   90.00
_cell.angle_gamma   90.00
#
_symmetry.space_group_name_H-M   'P 1'
#
loop_
_entity.id
_entity.type
_entity.pdbx_description
1 polymer ?
#
loop_
_entity_poly.entity_id
_entity_poly.type
_entity_poly.pdbx_seq_one_letter_code
_entity_poly.pdbx_strand_id
1 'polypeptide(L)'
;MKRHIALALAFLALTTSAASAQGRPPSGFQSWGVCPFECCTYRQWTAEDDIPVHSRRDDKSGVVFALHRGQIVDGVTGVVVAEKPAAIRIDRTVHDGFIEGSEQTQLTLHAGDIVYMVSPLGEGAFLYWYKGKVYQSGNDLASMPGVDGRNAKMTWWKQVRNHAGKSGWTRSDKFSNVDACG
;
A
#
# COMPACT_ATOMS: atom_id res chain seq x y z
N MET A 1 -73.16 1.09 20.64
CA MET A 1 -72.28 1.68 19.56
C MET A 1 -70.89 1.77 20.12
N LYS A 2 -69.97 0.82 19.76
CA LYS A 2 -68.56 0.80 20.19
C LYS A 2 -67.70 1.29 19.02
N ARG A 3 -67.02 2.43 19.18
CA ARG A 3 -66.07 3.00 18.21
C ARG A 3 -64.68 2.38 18.43
N HIS A 4 -64.19 1.60 17.49
CA HIS A 4 -62.80 1.13 17.45
C HIS A 4 -61.94 2.21 16.78
N ILE A 5 -61.01 2.78 17.54
CA ILE A 5 -59.97 3.68 17.03
C ILE A 5 -58.78 2.78 16.67
N ALA A 6 -58.49 2.64 15.38
CA ALA A 6 -57.30 1.96 14.91
C ALA A 6 -56.14 2.94 14.91
N LEU A 7 -55.14 2.68 15.75
CA LEU A 7 -53.87 3.41 15.81
C LEU A 7 -52.94 2.86 14.72
N ALA A 8 -52.74 3.61 13.64
CA ALA A 8 -51.75 3.27 12.62
C ALA A 8 -50.36 3.76 13.06
N LEU A 9 -49.50 2.84 13.45
CA LEU A 9 -48.07 3.09 13.70
C LEU A 9 -47.37 3.16 12.35
N ALA A 10 -46.97 4.38 11.94
CA ALA A 10 -46.10 4.59 10.82
C ALA A 10 -44.67 4.29 11.23
N PHE A 11 -44.09 3.17 10.76
CA PHE A 11 -42.67 2.87 10.86
C PHE A 11 -41.91 3.73 9.86
N LEU A 12 -41.26 4.77 10.36
CA LEU A 12 -40.28 5.56 9.58
C LEU A 12 -38.98 4.73 9.50
N ALA A 13 -38.76 4.03 8.40
CA ALA A 13 -37.51 3.36 8.12
C ALA A 13 -36.45 4.41 7.83
N LEU A 14 -35.56 4.70 8.81
CA LEU A 14 -34.33 5.45 8.57
C LEU A 14 -33.41 4.57 7.72
N THR A 15 -33.42 4.80 6.42
CA THR A 15 -32.37 4.30 5.53
C THR A 15 -31.12 5.16 5.75
N THR A 16 -30.23 4.74 6.65
CA THR A 16 -28.89 5.30 6.74
C THR A 16 -28.15 4.95 5.45
N SER A 17 -28.07 5.91 4.56
CA SER A 17 -27.23 5.82 3.37
C SER A 17 -25.77 5.65 3.83
N ALA A 18 -25.23 4.45 3.73
CA ALA A 18 -23.80 4.17 3.82
C ALA A 18 -23.10 4.69 2.54
N ALA A 19 -23.21 5.99 2.31
CA ALA A 19 -22.49 6.68 1.24
C ALA A 19 -21.29 7.33 1.86
N SER A 20 -20.13 6.66 1.75
CA SER A 20 -18.83 7.32 1.59
C SER A 20 -17.59 6.56 2.05
N ALA A 21 -17.63 5.24 2.18
CA ALA A 21 -16.39 4.46 2.42
C ALA A 21 -15.61 4.17 1.12
N GLN A 22 -16.15 4.48 -0.06
CA GLN A 22 -15.52 4.15 -1.34
C GLN A 22 -14.52 5.19 -1.85
N GLY A 23 -14.44 6.36 -1.23
CA GLY A 23 -13.56 7.44 -1.69
C GLY A 23 -12.10 7.28 -1.26
N ARG A 24 -11.83 6.85 -0.04
CA ARG A 24 -10.49 6.73 0.52
C ARG A 24 -10.12 5.27 0.79
N PRO A 25 -8.81 4.92 0.69
CA PRO A 25 -8.37 3.60 1.17
C PRO A 25 -8.57 3.49 2.68
N PRO A 26 -8.73 2.26 3.21
CA PRO A 26 -8.73 2.02 4.65
C PRO A 26 -7.44 2.56 5.29
N SER A 27 -7.52 3.02 6.55
CA SER A 27 -6.33 3.38 7.32
C SER A 27 -5.40 2.16 7.44
N GLY A 28 -4.10 2.37 7.21
CA GLY A 28 -3.12 1.28 7.22
C GLY A 28 -3.29 0.31 6.05
N PHE A 29 -3.74 0.80 4.89
CA PHE A 29 -3.85 -0.01 3.68
C PHE A 29 -2.53 -0.73 3.38
N GLN A 30 -2.59 -2.00 3.00
CA GLN A 30 -1.44 -2.88 2.83
C GLN A 30 -1.31 -3.33 1.38
N SER A 31 -0.18 -2.99 0.76
CA SER A 31 0.21 -3.47 -0.56
C SER A 31 1.22 -4.61 -0.36
N TRP A 32 0.76 -5.84 -0.57
CA TRP A 32 1.55 -7.05 -0.37
C TRP A 32 2.39 -7.40 -1.60
N GLY A 33 3.57 -8.01 -1.36
CA GLY A 33 4.49 -8.44 -2.42
C GLY A 33 5.24 -7.30 -3.09
N VAL A 34 4.95 -6.05 -2.74
CA VAL A 34 5.57 -4.87 -3.35
C VAL A 34 7.03 -4.74 -2.93
N CYS A 35 7.87 -4.42 -3.91
CA CYS A 35 9.25 -4.00 -3.75
C CYS A 35 9.31 -2.53 -4.19
N PRO A 36 9.41 -1.55 -3.27
CA PRO A 36 8.91 -0.20 -3.50
C PRO A 36 9.90 0.79 -4.16
N PHE A 37 10.92 0.31 -4.85
CA PHE A 37 11.85 1.13 -5.62
C PHE A 37 12.33 0.39 -6.87
N GLU A 38 12.93 1.12 -7.79
CA GLU A 38 13.44 0.60 -9.05
C GLU A 38 14.40 -0.58 -8.82
N CYS A 39 14.31 -1.59 -9.68
CA CYS A 39 15.12 -2.81 -9.64
C CYS A 39 15.08 -3.59 -8.31
N CYS A 40 14.23 -3.20 -7.38
CA CYS A 40 14.07 -3.89 -6.12
C CYS A 40 13.68 -5.36 -6.34
N THR A 41 14.36 -6.28 -5.68
CA THR A 41 14.10 -7.70 -5.81
C THR A 41 14.28 -8.46 -4.51
N TYR A 42 13.41 -9.44 -4.28
CA TYR A 42 13.53 -10.38 -3.17
C TYR A 42 14.49 -11.50 -3.55
N ARG A 43 15.70 -11.40 -3.04
CA ARG A 43 16.81 -12.35 -3.23
C ARG A 43 17.67 -12.43 -1.98
N GLN A 44 18.88 -12.91 -2.06
CA GLN A 44 19.83 -12.84 -0.97
C GLN A 44 20.30 -11.40 -0.77
N TRP A 45 20.08 -10.88 0.43
CA TRP A 45 20.51 -9.57 0.88
C TRP A 45 21.61 -9.70 1.91
N THR A 46 22.47 -8.70 2.03
CA THR A 46 23.50 -8.62 3.05
C THR A 46 23.14 -7.53 4.05
N ALA A 47 23.14 -7.87 5.34
CA ALA A 47 22.92 -6.89 6.40
C ALA A 47 24.12 -5.92 6.50
N GLU A 48 23.87 -4.64 6.46
CA GLU A 48 24.89 -3.59 6.59
C GLU A 48 25.06 -3.08 8.02
N ASP A 49 24.22 -3.54 8.92
CA ASP A 49 24.22 -3.19 10.34
C ASP A 49 23.66 -4.35 11.18
N ASP A 50 23.65 -4.21 12.48
CA ASP A 50 22.91 -5.12 13.37
C ASP A 50 21.42 -4.82 13.27
N ILE A 51 20.63 -5.84 12.87
CA ILE A 51 19.21 -5.68 12.53
C ILE A 51 18.38 -6.66 13.36
N PRO A 52 17.48 -6.18 14.23
CA PRO A 52 16.50 -7.03 14.86
C PRO A 52 15.44 -7.49 13.85
N VAL A 53 15.10 -8.77 13.90
CA VAL A 53 14.04 -9.37 13.10
C VAL A 53 12.93 -9.84 14.01
N HIS A 54 11.76 -9.28 13.85
CA HIS A 54 10.62 -9.39 14.74
C HIS A 54 9.65 -10.49 14.32
N SER A 55 8.89 -11.03 15.26
CA SER A 55 7.87 -12.06 15.00
C SER A 55 6.65 -11.51 14.21
N ARG A 56 6.41 -10.23 14.29
CA ARG A 56 5.32 -9.51 13.59
C ARG A 56 5.84 -8.19 13.02
N ARG A 57 5.05 -7.53 12.19
CA ARG A 57 5.30 -6.19 11.66
C ARG A 57 5.04 -5.11 12.72
N ASP A 58 5.78 -5.23 13.81
CA ASP A 58 5.71 -4.36 14.98
C ASP A 58 7.06 -4.45 15.73
N ASP A 59 7.77 -3.34 15.85
CA ASP A 59 9.07 -3.26 16.54
C ASP A 59 8.97 -3.62 18.03
N LYS A 60 7.77 -3.60 18.61
CA LYS A 60 7.52 -4.01 19.99
C LYS A 60 7.27 -5.51 20.13
N SER A 61 7.12 -6.24 19.02
CA SER A 61 6.95 -7.68 19.06
C SER A 61 8.28 -8.39 19.38
N GLY A 62 8.21 -9.63 19.82
CA GLY A 62 9.41 -10.40 20.17
C GLY A 62 10.38 -10.54 19.00
N VAL A 63 11.67 -10.41 19.26
CA VAL A 63 12.74 -10.66 18.29
C VAL A 63 12.88 -12.17 18.07
N VAL A 64 12.74 -12.62 16.83
CA VAL A 64 12.90 -14.04 16.44
C VAL A 64 14.38 -14.39 16.27
N PHE A 65 15.14 -13.46 15.68
CA PHE A 65 16.60 -13.49 15.57
C PHE A 65 17.12 -12.06 15.30
N ALA A 66 18.42 -11.88 15.46
CA ALA A 66 19.12 -10.68 15.01
C ALA A 66 20.06 -11.05 13.88
N LEU A 67 20.24 -10.13 12.94
CA LEU A 67 21.30 -10.18 11.94
C LEU A 67 22.45 -9.32 12.44
N HIS A 68 23.68 -9.77 12.19
CA HIS A 68 24.87 -8.96 12.37
C HIS A 68 25.38 -8.47 11.03
N ARG A 69 26.09 -7.37 11.04
CA ARG A 69 26.71 -6.79 9.85
C ARG A 69 27.47 -7.86 9.04
N GLY A 70 27.23 -7.90 7.73
CA GLY A 70 27.80 -8.87 6.78
C GLY A 70 27.07 -10.19 6.70
N GLN A 71 26.08 -10.46 7.54
CA GLN A 71 25.28 -11.67 7.41
C GLN A 71 24.35 -11.63 6.20
N ILE A 72 24.26 -12.76 5.52
CA ILE A 72 23.37 -12.97 4.36
C ILE A 72 22.04 -13.53 4.87
N VAL A 73 20.97 -13.06 4.26
CA VAL A 73 19.58 -13.46 4.54
C VAL A 73 18.77 -13.50 3.26
N ASP A 74 17.79 -14.39 3.15
CA ASP A 74 16.86 -14.38 2.03
C ASP A 74 15.79 -13.31 2.26
N GLY A 75 15.66 -12.35 1.36
CA GLY A 75 14.47 -11.53 1.23
C GLY A 75 13.33 -12.37 0.66
N VAL A 76 12.26 -12.57 1.44
CA VAL A 76 11.16 -13.47 1.07
C VAL A 76 10.02 -12.72 0.39
N THR A 77 9.57 -11.64 1.00
CA THR A 77 8.50 -10.77 0.51
C THR A 77 8.48 -9.48 1.33
N GLY A 78 7.61 -8.55 0.96
CA GLY A 78 7.37 -7.35 1.73
C GLY A 78 5.93 -6.89 1.67
N VAL A 79 5.64 -5.91 2.48
CA VAL A 79 4.37 -5.19 2.48
C VAL A 79 4.63 -3.71 2.74
N VAL A 80 4.09 -2.87 1.89
CA VAL A 80 4.03 -1.43 2.14
C VAL A 80 2.73 -1.14 2.88
N VAL A 81 2.85 -0.57 4.07
CA VAL A 81 1.71 -0.11 4.87
C VAL A 81 1.56 1.40 4.65
N ALA A 82 0.49 1.81 4.00
CA ALA A 82 0.15 3.22 3.83
C ALA A 82 -0.59 3.75 5.06
N GLU A 83 0.15 4.23 6.04
CA GLU A 83 -0.39 4.83 7.28
C GLU A 83 -1.13 6.14 6.97
N LYS A 84 -0.58 6.92 6.02
CA LYS A 84 -1.19 8.11 5.46
C LYS A 84 -0.98 8.12 3.94
N PRO A 85 -1.94 7.62 3.15
CA PRO A 85 -1.90 7.73 1.70
C PRO A 85 -1.83 9.19 1.24
N ALA A 86 -1.06 9.50 0.19
CA ALA A 86 -1.05 10.82 -0.42
C ALA A 86 -2.26 10.99 -1.34
N ALA A 87 -3.07 12.00 -1.10
CA ALA A 87 -4.14 12.38 -2.01
C ALA A 87 -3.57 13.17 -3.19
N ILE A 88 -3.86 12.73 -4.40
CA ILE A 88 -3.44 13.36 -5.66
C ILE A 88 -4.71 13.83 -6.37
N ARG A 89 -4.81 15.13 -6.61
CA ARG A 89 -5.89 15.70 -7.38
C ARG A 89 -5.52 15.71 -8.85
N ILE A 90 -6.36 15.12 -9.67
CA ILE A 90 -6.20 15.08 -11.14
C ILE A 90 -6.44 16.48 -11.69
N ASP A 91 -5.48 17.05 -12.42
CA ASP A 91 -5.53 18.41 -12.98
C ASP A 91 -6.11 18.45 -14.40
N ARG A 92 -6.00 17.37 -15.16
CA ARG A 92 -6.52 17.19 -16.51
C ARG A 92 -7.05 15.79 -16.72
N THR A 93 -7.87 15.56 -17.71
CA THR A 93 -8.30 14.21 -18.07
C THR A 93 -7.12 13.41 -18.61
N VAL A 94 -6.91 12.21 -18.06
CA VAL A 94 -5.87 11.25 -18.46
C VAL A 94 -6.45 9.85 -18.59
N HIS A 95 -5.85 9.05 -19.47
CA HIS A 95 -6.12 7.62 -19.57
C HIS A 95 -5.01 6.89 -18.81
N ASP A 96 -5.36 6.28 -17.69
CA ASP A 96 -4.41 5.72 -16.74
C ASP A 96 -5.01 4.50 -16.03
N GLY A 97 -4.23 3.88 -15.12
CA GLY A 97 -4.71 2.79 -14.31
C GLY A 97 -4.56 1.43 -14.96
N PHE A 98 -3.43 0.82 -14.69
CA PHE A 98 -3.16 -0.55 -15.11
C PHE A 98 -3.51 -1.49 -13.95
N ILE A 99 -4.07 -2.65 -14.27
CA ILE A 99 -4.19 -3.77 -13.35
C ILE A 99 -2.94 -4.63 -13.56
N GLU A 100 -2.36 -5.14 -12.49
CA GLU A 100 -1.19 -6.01 -12.55
C GLU A 100 -1.37 -7.13 -13.59
N GLY A 101 -0.38 -7.28 -14.47
CA GLY A 101 -0.42 -8.23 -15.59
C GLY A 101 -1.22 -7.76 -16.83
N SER A 102 -1.70 -6.52 -16.86
CA SER A 102 -2.39 -5.92 -18.01
C SER A 102 -1.61 -4.71 -18.54
N GLU A 103 -1.33 -4.68 -19.82
CA GLU A 103 -0.76 -3.51 -20.52
C GLU A 103 -1.81 -2.48 -20.95
N GLN A 104 -3.09 -2.80 -20.77
CA GLN A 104 -4.18 -1.92 -21.19
C GLN A 104 -4.60 -0.97 -20.07
N THR A 105 -4.71 0.30 -20.39
CA THR A 105 -5.31 1.32 -19.51
C THR A 105 -6.75 0.96 -19.18
N GLN A 106 -7.07 0.94 -17.89
CA GLN A 106 -8.36 0.50 -17.36
C GLN A 106 -9.32 1.67 -17.06
N LEU A 107 -8.80 2.89 -16.95
CA LEU A 107 -9.53 4.05 -16.47
C LEU A 107 -9.38 5.28 -17.36
N THR A 108 -10.42 6.11 -17.35
CA THR A 108 -10.31 7.53 -17.64
C THR A 108 -10.49 8.28 -16.31
N LEU A 109 -9.44 8.98 -15.88
CA LEU A 109 -9.50 9.90 -14.73
C LEU A 109 -9.80 11.30 -15.26
N HIS A 110 -10.77 11.98 -14.66
CA HIS A 110 -11.18 13.31 -15.06
C HIS A 110 -10.57 14.39 -14.17
N ALA A 111 -10.39 15.58 -14.70
CA ALA A 111 -9.99 16.74 -13.90
C ALA A 111 -10.91 16.89 -12.68
N GLY A 112 -10.31 17.02 -11.50
CA GLY A 112 -11.02 17.09 -10.23
C GLY A 112 -11.16 15.77 -9.48
N ASP A 113 -10.95 14.62 -10.13
CA ASP A 113 -10.89 13.33 -9.44
C ASP A 113 -9.76 13.33 -8.40
N ILE A 114 -9.92 12.50 -7.36
CA ILE A 114 -8.90 12.30 -6.34
C ILE A 114 -8.54 10.82 -6.31
N VAL A 115 -7.25 10.53 -6.52
CA VAL A 115 -6.66 9.21 -6.31
C VAL A 115 -5.75 9.26 -5.08
N TYR A 116 -5.46 8.11 -4.48
CA TYR A 116 -4.63 8.03 -3.28
C TYR A 116 -3.45 7.11 -3.54
N MET A 117 -2.22 7.65 -3.55
CA MET A 117 -1.02 6.82 -3.60
C MET A 117 -0.96 5.93 -2.36
N VAL A 118 -0.81 4.62 -2.57
CA VAL A 118 -0.77 3.60 -1.50
C VAL A 118 0.54 2.82 -1.47
N SER A 119 1.36 2.86 -2.51
CA SER A 119 2.71 2.29 -2.53
C SER A 119 3.53 2.88 -3.67
N PRO A 120 4.79 3.27 -3.47
CA PRO A 120 5.73 3.51 -4.56
C PRO A 120 6.12 2.18 -5.24
N LEU A 121 6.56 2.23 -6.49
CA LEU A 121 7.06 1.09 -7.27
C LEU A 121 8.45 1.33 -7.88
N GLY A 122 8.92 2.57 -7.94
CA GLY A 122 10.14 2.99 -8.61
C GLY A 122 9.87 3.78 -9.88
N GLU A 123 10.89 4.49 -10.39
CA GLU A 123 10.83 5.36 -11.60
C GLU A 123 9.65 6.33 -11.64
N GLY A 124 9.17 6.78 -10.47
CA GLY A 124 7.99 7.61 -10.36
C GLY A 124 6.66 6.85 -10.44
N ALA A 125 6.67 5.56 -10.80
CA ALA A 125 5.47 4.73 -10.79
C ALA A 125 5.02 4.41 -9.36
N PHE A 126 3.73 4.21 -9.19
CA PHE A 126 3.14 3.90 -7.90
C PHE A 126 1.81 3.15 -8.03
N LEU A 127 1.42 2.47 -6.95
CA LEU A 127 0.06 1.96 -6.80
C LEU A 127 -0.82 3.06 -6.22
N TYR A 128 -2.03 3.18 -6.76
CA TYR A 128 -3.02 4.10 -6.22
C TYR A 128 -4.39 3.47 -6.06
N TRP A 129 -5.10 3.96 -5.07
CA TRP A 129 -6.48 3.61 -4.79
C TRP A 129 -7.43 4.60 -5.47
N TYR A 130 -8.41 4.08 -6.21
CA TYR A 130 -9.49 4.85 -6.78
C TYR A 130 -10.80 4.05 -6.77
N LYS A 131 -11.84 4.63 -6.19
CA LYS A 131 -13.20 4.06 -6.13
C LYS A 131 -13.24 2.57 -5.72
N GLY A 132 -12.50 2.21 -4.67
CA GLY A 132 -12.54 0.86 -4.11
C GLY A 132 -11.58 -0.15 -4.73
N LYS A 133 -10.74 0.26 -5.69
CA LYS A 133 -9.78 -0.61 -6.38
C LYS A 133 -8.38 -0.02 -6.37
N VAL A 134 -7.38 -0.88 -6.54
CA VAL A 134 -5.98 -0.50 -6.70
C VAL A 134 -5.60 -0.61 -8.15
N TYR A 135 -4.85 0.38 -8.63
CA TYR A 135 -4.30 0.45 -9.97
C TYR A 135 -2.83 0.84 -9.89
N GLN A 136 -2.07 0.46 -10.88
CA GLN A 136 -0.72 0.97 -11.11
C GLN A 136 -0.79 2.24 -11.97
N SER A 137 0.01 3.25 -11.63
CA SER A 137 0.11 4.47 -12.44
C SER A 137 0.84 4.20 -13.75
N GLY A 138 0.37 4.87 -14.80
CA GLY A 138 1.11 5.06 -16.03
C GLY A 138 1.91 6.35 -16.01
N ASN A 139 2.57 6.65 -17.13
CA ASN A 139 3.43 7.81 -17.28
C ASN A 139 2.67 9.15 -17.16
N ASP A 140 1.43 9.21 -17.63
CA ASP A 140 0.63 10.42 -17.59
C ASP A 140 0.34 10.86 -16.16
N LEU A 141 -0.03 9.92 -15.30
CA LEU A 141 -0.28 10.20 -13.89
C LEU A 141 1.03 10.40 -13.13
N ALA A 142 2.05 9.58 -13.37
CA ALA A 142 3.34 9.67 -12.71
C ALA A 142 4.06 11.02 -12.98
N SER A 143 3.86 11.61 -14.16
CA SER A 143 4.44 12.90 -14.54
C SER A 143 3.64 14.13 -14.09
N MET A 144 2.49 13.93 -13.44
CA MET A 144 1.61 15.02 -13.03
C MET A 144 2.24 15.85 -11.88
N PRO A 145 2.15 17.19 -11.90
CA PRO A 145 2.69 18.02 -10.82
C PRO A 145 2.11 17.65 -9.45
N GLY A 146 2.97 17.60 -8.44
CA GLY A 146 2.57 17.28 -7.06
C GLY A 146 2.44 15.80 -6.75
N VAL A 147 2.73 14.91 -7.69
CA VAL A 147 2.71 13.45 -7.53
C VAL A 147 4.05 12.92 -7.03
N ASP A 148 4.60 13.51 -5.98
CA ASP A 148 5.91 13.12 -5.45
C ASP A 148 5.86 12.33 -4.15
N GLY A 149 4.66 12.02 -3.68
CA GLY A 149 4.47 11.27 -2.44
C GLY A 149 4.88 11.99 -1.15
N ARG A 150 5.36 13.24 -1.22
CA ARG A 150 5.85 14.02 -0.05
C ARG A 150 4.89 14.06 1.13
N ASN A 151 3.61 13.95 0.89
CA ASN A 151 2.58 13.96 1.92
C ASN A 151 2.14 12.55 2.36
N ALA A 152 2.72 11.50 1.79
CA ALA A 152 2.48 10.14 2.20
C ALA A 152 3.30 9.78 3.45
N LYS A 153 2.73 8.91 4.28
CA LYS A 153 3.49 8.19 5.31
C LYS A 153 3.31 6.71 5.07
N MET A 154 4.39 6.06 4.69
CA MET A 154 4.40 4.65 4.31
C MET A 154 5.56 3.95 4.99
N THR A 155 5.34 2.71 5.42
CA THR A 155 6.38 1.85 6.00
C THR A 155 6.47 0.58 5.18
N TRP A 156 7.66 0.28 4.68
CA TRP A 156 7.95 -0.99 4.04
C TRP A 156 8.47 -2.00 5.06
N TRP A 157 7.67 -3.02 5.36
CA TRP A 157 8.06 -4.18 6.14
C TRP A 157 8.55 -5.27 5.21
N LYS A 158 9.73 -5.82 5.53
CA LYS A 158 10.40 -6.89 4.80
C LYS A 158 10.34 -8.16 5.61
N GLN A 159 9.87 -9.24 5.00
CA GLN A 159 10.02 -10.57 5.57
C GLN A 159 11.33 -11.15 5.10
N VAL A 160 12.17 -11.54 6.06
CA VAL A 160 13.48 -12.14 5.80
C VAL A 160 13.55 -13.51 6.45
N ARG A 161 14.38 -14.41 5.87
CA ARG A 161 14.61 -15.77 6.37
C ARG A 161 16.11 -16.03 6.48
N ASN A 162 16.56 -16.45 7.64
CA ASN A 162 17.96 -16.81 7.88
C ASN A 162 18.29 -18.24 7.40
N HIS A 163 19.57 -18.60 7.38
CA HIS A 163 20.04 -19.94 6.96
C HIS A 163 19.51 -21.10 7.83
N ALA A 164 19.08 -20.83 9.07
CA ALA A 164 18.42 -21.83 9.92
C ALA A 164 16.91 -21.98 9.60
N GLY A 165 16.41 -21.33 8.54
CA GLY A 165 15.01 -21.39 8.11
C GLY A 165 14.04 -20.56 8.96
N LYS A 166 14.51 -19.82 9.96
CA LYS A 166 13.67 -18.92 10.76
C LYS A 166 13.31 -17.68 9.93
N SER A 167 12.03 -17.33 9.90
CA SER A 167 11.53 -16.13 9.23
C SER A 167 10.99 -15.11 10.22
N GLY A 168 11.09 -13.83 9.86
CA GLY A 168 10.53 -12.74 10.65
C GLY A 168 10.50 -11.44 9.85
N TRP A 169 10.16 -10.35 10.51
CA TRP A 169 9.90 -9.06 9.89
C TRP A 169 10.85 -7.98 10.37
N THR A 170 11.28 -7.13 9.46
CA THR A 170 12.02 -5.91 9.78
C THR A 170 11.64 -4.78 8.85
N ARG A 171 11.77 -3.55 9.30
CA ARG A 171 11.65 -2.35 8.46
C ARG A 171 12.97 -1.64 8.23
N SER A 172 14.08 -2.23 8.69
CA SER A 172 15.43 -1.67 8.47
C SER A 172 15.72 -1.53 6.99
N ASP A 173 16.30 -0.40 6.59
CA ASP A 173 16.79 -0.15 5.22
C ASP A 173 18.29 -0.48 5.08
N LYS A 174 18.90 -1.06 6.12
CA LYS A 174 20.33 -1.38 6.18
C LYS A 174 20.62 -2.74 5.54
N PHE A 175 20.33 -2.87 4.27
CA PHE A 175 20.66 -4.02 3.44
C PHE A 175 21.30 -3.57 2.14
N SER A 176 22.33 -4.28 1.70
CA SER A 176 22.85 -4.23 0.33
C SER A 176 22.35 -5.42 -0.49
N ASN A 177 22.56 -5.34 -1.80
CA ASN A 177 22.12 -6.34 -2.77
C ASN A 177 20.59 -6.49 -2.83
N VAL A 178 19.87 -5.39 -2.55
CA VAL A 178 18.40 -5.34 -2.57
C VAL A 178 17.82 -5.02 -3.95
N ASP A 179 18.65 -4.53 -4.87
CA ASP A 179 18.27 -4.22 -6.25
C ASP A 179 19.03 -5.09 -7.25
N ALA A 180 18.48 -5.22 -8.46
CA ALA A 180 19.03 -6.04 -9.53
C ALA A 180 19.81 -5.24 -10.59
N CYS A 181 19.88 -3.91 -10.45
CA CYS A 181 20.49 -3.02 -11.44
C CYS A 181 21.92 -2.62 -11.13
N GLY A 182 22.41 -2.86 -9.91
CA GLY A 182 23.76 -2.45 -9.47
C GLY A 182 24.63 -3.60 -9.05
#